data_b8ce394d5f0affba64ba72e83d0952e8
#
_entry.id   b8ce394d5f0affba64ba72e83d0952e8
#
_cell.length_a   1.000
_cell.length_b   1.000
_cell.length_c   1.000
_cell.angle_alpha   90.00
_cell.angle_beta   90.00
_cell.angle_gamma   90.00
#
_symmetry.space_group_name_H-M   'P 1'
#
loop_
_entity.id
_entity.type
_entity.pdbx_description
1 polymer ?
#
loop_
_entity_poly.entity_id
_entity_poly.type
_entity_poly.pdbx_seq_one_letter_code
_entity_poly.pdbx_strand_id
1 'polypeptide(L)'
;LMNEIGRSLSDVDSLLVTHEHKDHVAGLGVLARKYKMDLYANELTWQAIGDACGKIDTTQKHIFEMGKMLTFGDIDIESFGVSHDAAAPQFYKFMKDGKSFVMLTDTGYVSDRMRGTIENADAYLMESNHDVEILRMGNYPWRLKQRILSDHGHLSNEDGASTAISVIGKQTKKILLGHRSQENNLKELAHMTMAVSYTHLRAHETRHDLV
;
A
#
# COMPACT_ATOMS: atom_id res chain seq x y z
N LEU A 1 -10.11 -2.59 -16.17
CA LEU A 1 -9.11 -3.36 -15.39
C LEU A 1 -9.47 -4.84 -15.35
N MET A 2 -10.55 -5.28 -14.66
CA MET A 2 -10.88 -6.71 -14.58
C MET A 2 -11.02 -7.37 -15.96
N ASN A 3 -11.73 -6.71 -16.88
CA ASN A 3 -11.90 -7.21 -18.26
C ASN A 3 -10.57 -7.33 -19.03
N GLU A 4 -9.58 -6.51 -18.75
CA GLU A 4 -8.24 -6.56 -19.38
C GLU A 4 -7.47 -7.82 -19.01
N ILE A 5 -7.77 -8.40 -17.86
CA ILE A 5 -7.19 -9.67 -17.40
C ILE A 5 -8.15 -10.86 -17.58
N GLY A 6 -9.24 -10.66 -18.35
CA GLY A 6 -10.23 -11.71 -18.61
C GLY A 6 -11.04 -12.14 -17.38
N ARG A 7 -11.18 -11.26 -16.37
CA ARG A 7 -11.91 -11.52 -15.13
C ARG A 7 -13.09 -10.57 -14.97
N SER A 8 -14.05 -11.00 -14.16
CA SER A 8 -15.22 -10.22 -13.75
C SER A 8 -15.15 -9.91 -12.25
N LEU A 9 -15.86 -8.87 -11.80
CA LEU A 9 -16.05 -8.63 -10.39
C LEU A 9 -16.84 -9.75 -9.69
N SER A 10 -17.57 -10.56 -10.45
CA SER A 10 -18.24 -11.78 -9.93
C SER A 10 -17.26 -12.90 -9.56
N ASP A 11 -16.00 -12.81 -9.99
CA ASP A 11 -14.96 -13.79 -9.68
C ASP A 11 -14.18 -13.40 -8.41
N VAL A 12 -14.59 -12.32 -7.74
CA VAL A 12 -13.97 -11.82 -6.50
C VAL A 12 -14.80 -12.26 -5.31
N ASP A 13 -14.22 -13.06 -4.45
CA ASP A 13 -14.88 -13.57 -3.25
C ASP A 13 -14.82 -12.59 -2.10
N SER A 14 -13.70 -11.88 -1.94
CA SER A 14 -13.43 -11.04 -0.77
C SER A 14 -12.75 -9.73 -1.13
N LEU A 15 -13.01 -8.70 -0.34
CA LEU A 15 -12.36 -7.40 -0.38
C LEU A 15 -11.67 -7.11 0.95
N LEU A 16 -10.40 -6.75 0.88
CA LEU A 16 -9.63 -6.28 2.03
C LEU A 16 -9.63 -4.75 2.04
N VAL A 17 -10.09 -4.17 3.14
CA VAL A 17 -10.17 -2.73 3.33
C VAL A 17 -8.97 -2.27 4.15
N THR A 18 -8.21 -1.33 3.63
CA THR A 18 -7.01 -0.82 4.29
C THR A 18 -7.33 0.20 5.37
N HIS A 19 -8.20 1.16 5.06
CA HIS A 19 -8.65 2.23 5.96
C HIS A 19 -9.91 2.92 5.41
N GLU A 20 -10.51 3.83 6.17
CA GLU A 20 -11.82 4.43 5.93
C GLU A 20 -11.84 5.62 4.97
N HIS A 21 -10.73 6.08 4.41
CA HIS A 21 -10.74 7.22 3.51
C HIS A 21 -11.64 6.99 2.29
N LYS A 22 -12.31 8.05 1.84
CA LYS A 22 -13.38 7.99 0.85
C LYS A 22 -12.97 7.32 -0.46
N ASP A 23 -11.77 7.55 -0.93
CA ASP A 23 -11.22 6.96 -2.16
C ASP A 23 -10.98 5.45 -2.03
N HIS A 24 -10.83 4.92 -0.80
CA HIS A 24 -10.70 3.49 -0.53
C HIS A 24 -12.06 2.80 -0.34
N VAL A 25 -13.08 3.52 0.16
CA VAL A 25 -14.34 2.88 0.56
C VAL A 25 -15.56 3.29 -0.27
N ALA A 26 -15.45 4.29 -1.17
CA ALA A 26 -16.60 4.84 -1.91
C ALA A 26 -17.40 3.76 -2.70
N GLY A 27 -16.73 2.74 -3.23
CA GLY A 27 -17.36 1.64 -3.96
C GLY A 27 -17.79 0.45 -3.12
N LEU A 28 -17.37 0.36 -1.87
CA LEU A 28 -17.43 -0.82 -1.02
C LEU A 28 -18.86 -1.36 -0.87
N GLY A 29 -19.79 -0.50 -0.48
CA GLY A 29 -21.17 -0.90 -0.28
C GLY A 29 -21.90 -1.33 -1.56
N VAL A 30 -21.55 -0.72 -2.69
CA VAL A 30 -22.10 -1.13 -4.01
C VAL A 30 -21.60 -2.52 -4.37
N LEU A 31 -20.30 -2.78 -4.21
CA LEU A 31 -19.69 -4.08 -4.49
C LEU A 31 -20.25 -5.17 -3.59
N ALA A 32 -20.35 -4.92 -2.29
CA ALA A 32 -20.93 -5.84 -1.33
C ALA A 32 -22.37 -6.23 -1.71
N ARG A 33 -23.23 -5.25 -1.97
CA ARG A 33 -24.65 -5.53 -2.29
C ARG A 33 -24.82 -6.23 -3.65
N LYS A 34 -24.06 -5.82 -4.66
CA LYS A 34 -24.23 -6.32 -6.03
C LYS A 34 -23.62 -7.71 -6.23
N TYR A 35 -22.42 -7.93 -5.67
CA TYR A 35 -21.64 -9.15 -5.93
C TYR A 35 -21.59 -10.10 -4.72
N LYS A 36 -22.19 -9.71 -3.60
CA LYS A 36 -22.24 -10.51 -2.36
C LYS A 36 -20.86 -10.89 -1.82
N MET A 37 -19.89 -10.00 -2.02
CA MET A 37 -18.52 -10.19 -1.55
C MET A 37 -18.43 -10.08 -0.03
N ASP A 38 -17.57 -10.86 0.58
CA ASP A 38 -17.16 -10.70 1.97
C ASP A 38 -16.14 -9.56 2.11
N LEU A 39 -16.28 -8.75 3.14
CA LEU A 39 -15.50 -7.55 3.37
C LEU A 39 -14.72 -7.68 4.67
N TYR A 40 -13.42 -7.46 4.62
CA TYR A 40 -12.51 -7.60 5.75
C TYR A 40 -11.84 -6.28 6.09
N ALA A 41 -11.99 -5.83 7.33
CA ALA A 41 -11.29 -4.68 7.89
C ALA A 41 -11.07 -4.90 9.39
N ASN A 42 -10.16 -4.14 10.02
CA ASN A 42 -10.10 -4.14 11.47
C ASN A 42 -11.31 -3.41 12.10
N GLU A 43 -11.50 -3.63 13.38
CA GLU A 43 -12.68 -3.11 14.09
C GLU A 43 -12.76 -1.57 14.05
N LEU A 44 -11.64 -0.86 14.25
CA LEU A 44 -11.62 0.61 14.25
C LEU A 44 -11.92 1.18 12.86
N THR A 45 -11.42 0.55 11.80
CA THR A 45 -11.78 0.92 10.42
C THR A 45 -13.27 0.74 10.16
N TRP A 46 -13.90 -0.37 10.64
CA TRP A 46 -15.34 -0.54 10.53
C TRP A 46 -16.14 0.52 11.28
N GLN A 47 -15.69 0.88 12.49
CA GLN A 47 -16.31 1.95 13.28
C GLN A 47 -16.22 3.30 12.55
N ALA A 48 -15.05 3.61 11.98
CA ALA A 48 -14.83 4.86 11.26
C ALA A 48 -15.60 4.94 9.93
N ILE A 49 -15.76 3.83 9.21
CA ILE A 49 -16.62 3.77 8.01
C ILE A 49 -18.07 4.08 8.36
N GLY A 50 -18.58 3.59 9.49
CA GLY A 50 -19.97 3.80 9.91
C GLY A 50 -20.96 3.52 8.78
N ASP A 51 -21.80 4.51 8.46
CA ASP A 51 -22.82 4.44 7.40
C ASP A 51 -22.36 5.03 6.05
N ALA A 52 -21.08 5.44 5.91
CA ALA A 52 -20.59 6.13 4.72
C ALA A 52 -20.71 5.30 3.43
N CYS A 53 -20.69 3.97 3.54
CA CYS A 53 -20.84 3.04 2.40
C CYS A 53 -22.30 2.61 2.16
N GLY A 54 -23.25 3.16 2.92
CA GLY A 54 -24.64 2.70 2.95
C GLY A 54 -24.78 1.31 3.58
N LYS A 55 -25.97 0.75 3.50
CA LYS A 55 -26.26 -0.54 4.16
C LYS A 55 -25.44 -1.68 3.56
N ILE A 56 -24.65 -2.34 4.40
CA ILE A 56 -23.93 -3.59 4.13
C ILE A 56 -24.48 -4.64 5.10
N ASP A 57 -24.75 -5.84 4.61
CA ASP A 57 -25.23 -6.94 5.46
C ASP A 57 -24.15 -7.29 6.51
N THR A 58 -24.57 -7.50 7.74
CA THR A 58 -23.65 -7.84 8.83
C THR A 58 -22.93 -9.16 8.60
N THR A 59 -23.57 -10.09 7.88
CA THR A 59 -22.95 -11.38 7.51
C THR A 59 -21.81 -11.24 6.52
N GLN A 60 -21.70 -10.11 5.83
CA GLN A 60 -20.60 -9.81 4.90
C GLN A 60 -19.45 -9.03 5.55
N LYS A 61 -19.62 -8.57 6.80
CA LYS A 61 -18.61 -7.79 7.52
C LYS A 61 -17.79 -8.72 8.41
N HIS A 62 -16.51 -8.84 8.13
CA HIS A 62 -15.57 -9.66 8.88
C HIS A 62 -14.48 -8.81 9.51
N ILE A 63 -14.01 -9.22 10.68
CA ILE A 63 -12.91 -8.57 11.38
C ILE A 63 -11.60 -9.22 10.95
N PHE A 64 -10.68 -8.40 10.47
CA PHE A 64 -9.30 -8.78 10.21
C PHE A 64 -8.38 -7.83 10.94
N GLU A 65 -8.00 -8.21 12.16
CA GLU A 65 -7.20 -7.37 13.04
C GLU A 65 -5.76 -7.21 12.54
N MET A 66 -5.19 -6.04 12.84
CA MET A 66 -3.80 -5.71 12.53
C MET A 66 -2.81 -6.69 13.18
N GLY A 67 -1.80 -7.10 12.42
CA GLY A 67 -0.78 -8.05 12.88
C GLY A 67 -1.27 -9.49 12.96
N LYS A 68 -2.38 -9.81 12.30
CA LYS A 68 -2.91 -11.17 12.17
C LYS A 68 -2.71 -11.71 10.77
N MET A 69 -2.86 -13.02 10.65
CA MET A 69 -2.83 -13.74 9.38
C MET A 69 -4.16 -14.47 9.18
N LEU A 70 -4.73 -14.35 7.98
CA LEU A 70 -5.88 -15.11 7.53
C LEU A 70 -5.54 -15.84 6.23
N THR A 71 -6.13 -17.03 6.04
CA THR A 71 -5.98 -17.82 4.82
C THR A 71 -7.24 -17.70 3.97
N PHE A 72 -7.07 -17.32 2.71
CA PHE A 72 -8.12 -17.22 1.70
C PHE A 72 -7.85 -18.25 0.60
N GLY A 73 -8.53 -19.38 0.65
CA GLY A 73 -8.24 -20.50 -0.24
C GLY A 73 -6.83 -21.05 -0.01
N ASP A 74 -5.91 -20.78 -0.93
CA ASP A 74 -4.50 -21.17 -0.88
C ASP A 74 -3.53 -19.98 -0.72
N ILE A 75 -4.05 -18.82 -0.33
CA ILE A 75 -3.28 -17.59 -0.12
C ILE A 75 -3.33 -17.22 1.36
N ASP A 76 -2.17 -17.13 2.00
CA ASP A 76 -2.03 -16.57 3.33
C ASP A 76 -1.83 -15.05 3.22
N ILE A 77 -2.57 -14.29 4.03
CA ILE A 77 -2.50 -12.83 4.04
C ILE A 77 -2.20 -12.36 5.46
N GLU A 78 -1.08 -11.67 5.62
CA GLU A 78 -0.69 -11.01 6.86
C GLU A 78 -1.03 -9.52 6.78
N SER A 79 -1.75 -9.00 7.78
CA SER A 79 -2.01 -7.57 7.92
C SER A 79 -0.93 -6.90 8.77
N PHE A 80 -0.55 -5.68 8.42
CA PHE A 80 0.37 -4.86 9.21
C PHE A 80 -0.06 -3.40 9.23
N GLY A 81 0.22 -2.71 10.34
CA GLY A 81 -0.13 -1.30 10.49
C GLY A 81 0.82 -0.38 9.73
N VAL A 82 0.29 0.73 9.24
CA VAL A 82 1.04 1.80 8.57
C VAL A 82 0.84 3.13 9.28
N SER A 83 1.70 4.11 8.99
CA SER A 83 1.60 5.46 9.55
C SER A 83 0.82 6.35 8.60
N HIS A 84 -0.48 6.50 8.86
CA HIS A 84 -1.38 7.32 8.06
C HIS A 84 -2.45 7.97 8.93
N ASP A 85 -3.07 9.05 8.49
CA ASP A 85 -4.06 9.82 9.23
C ASP A 85 -5.47 9.21 9.15
N ALA A 86 -5.57 7.93 9.52
CA ALA A 86 -6.79 7.16 9.56
C ALA A 86 -6.97 6.49 10.94
N ALA A 87 -8.13 5.90 11.22
CA ALA A 87 -8.46 5.35 12.54
C ALA A 87 -7.55 4.17 12.94
N ALA A 88 -7.31 3.25 12.03
CA ALA A 88 -6.37 2.14 12.20
C ALA A 88 -5.90 1.62 10.83
N PRO A 89 -5.07 2.39 10.12
CA PRO A 89 -4.68 2.03 8.77
C PRO A 89 -3.79 0.80 8.75
N GLN A 90 -4.13 -0.17 7.89
CA GLN A 90 -3.38 -1.41 7.71
C GLN A 90 -3.23 -1.76 6.24
N PHE A 91 -2.13 -2.44 5.92
CA PHE A 91 -1.87 -2.99 4.59
C PHE A 91 -1.58 -4.48 4.67
N TYR A 92 -1.23 -5.11 3.54
CA TYR A 92 -1.25 -6.55 3.42
C TYR A 92 -0.03 -7.10 2.72
N LYS A 93 0.48 -8.22 3.26
CA LYS A 93 1.46 -9.10 2.64
C LYS A 93 0.76 -10.40 2.25
N PHE A 94 0.79 -10.73 0.98
CA PHE A 94 0.19 -11.92 0.41
C PHE A 94 1.27 -12.98 0.21
N MET A 95 0.98 -14.21 0.59
CA MET A 95 1.92 -15.32 0.52
C MET A 95 1.25 -16.55 -0.08
N LYS A 96 1.94 -17.18 -1.02
CA LYS A 96 1.51 -18.45 -1.65
C LYS A 96 2.70 -19.18 -2.24
N ASP A 97 2.81 -20.49 -2.02
CA ASP A 97 3.84 -21.37 -2.61
C ASP A 97 5.27 -20.82 -2.47
N GLY A 98 5.60 -20.27 -1.29
CA GLY A 98 6.90 -19.68 -1.01
C GLY A 98 7.16 -18.36 -1.74
N LYS A 99 6.16 -17.75 -2.38
CA LYS A 99 6.18 -16.43 -2.97
C LYS A 99 5.47 -15.43 -2.10
N SER A 100 5.91 -14.17 -2.18
CA SER A 100 5.27 -13.10 -1.44
C SER A 100 5.14 -11.82 -2.24
N PHE A 101 4.03 -11.12 -2.02
CA PHE A 101 3.75 -9.80 -2.56
C PHE A 101 3.33 -8.85 -1.44
N VAL A 102 3.95 -7.71 -1.38
CA VAL A 102 3.64 -6.66 -0.41
C VAL A 102 2.98 -5.49 -1.10
N MET A 103 1.87 -5.03 -0.56
CA MET A 103 1.21 -3.80 -0.93
C MET A 103 1.42 -2.78 0.20
N LEU A 104 2.09 -1.67 -0.10
CA LEU A 104 2.40 -0.59 0.82
C LEU A 104 2.18 0.76 0.14
N THR A 105 1.04 1.35 0.41
CA THR A 105 0.66 2.73 0.03
C THR A 105 0.12 3.45 1.25
N ASP A 106 -0.20 4.73 1.12
CA ASP A 106 -0.80 5.53 2.19
C ASP A 106 -0.02 5.43 3.50
N THR A 107 1.25 5.75 3.45
CA THR A 107 2.09 5.85 4.65
C THR A 107 3.08 6.99 4.50
N GLY A 108 3.17 7.82 5.53
CA GLY A 108 4.16 8.92 5.57
C GLY A 108 5.50 8.49 6.17
N TYR A 109 5.53 7.32 6.82
CA TYR A 109 6.72 6.82 7.51
C TYR A 109 6.73 5.29 7.56
N VAL A 110 7.89 4.68 7.41
CA VAL A 110 8.08 3.22 7.51
C VAL A 110 9.01 2.89 8.68
N SER A 111 8.44 2.32 9.74
CA SER A 111 9.16 1.93 10.94
C SER A 111 10.01 0.66 10.71
N ASP A 112 10.99 0.40 11.60
CA ASP A 112 11.79 -0.82 11.57
C ASP A 112 10.93 -2.09 11.75
N ARG A 113 9.87 -2.00 12.53
CA ARG A 113 8.89 -3.10 12.65
C ARG A 113 8.20 -3.39 11.32
N MET A 114 7.75 -2.35 10.59
CA MET A 114 7.16 -2.53 9.28
C MET A 114 8.18 -3.12 8.29
N ARG A 115 9.43 -2.61 8.29
CA ARG A 115 10.51 -3.16 7.46
C ARG A 115 10.71 -4.64 7.71
N GLY A 116 10.81 -5.07 8.98
CA GLY A 116 10.96 -6.48 9.35
C GLY A 116 9.80 -7.37 8.88
N THR A 117 8.56 -6.84 8.85
CA THR A 117 7.40 -7.59 8.34
C THR A 117 7.45 -7.77 6.81
N ILE A 118 7.87 -6.73 6.09
CA ILE A 118 7.78 -6.70 4.62
C ILE A 118 9.07 -7.05 3.89
N GLU A 119 10.18 -7.24 4.60
CA GLU A 119 11.48 -7.50 3.99
C GLU A 119 11.51 -8.73 3.07
N ASN A 120 12.39 -8.67 2.06
CA ASN A 120 12.73 -9.76 1.14
C ASN A 120 11.52 -10.42 0.46
N ALA A 121 10.45 -9.66 0.16
CA ALA A 121 9.34 -10.17 -0.64
C ALA A 121 9.73 -10.29 -2.12
N ASP A 122 9.08 -11.22 -2.85
CA ASP A 122 9.30 -11.40 -4.29
C ASP A 122 8.87 -10.17 -5.10
N ALA A 123 7.80 -9.49 -4.68
CA ALA A 123 7.31 -8.29 -5.35
C ALA A 123 6.71 -7.29 -4.37
N TYR A 124 6.78 -6.01 -4.75
CA TYR A 124 6.21 -4.89 -4.01
C TYR A 124 5.35 -4.00 -4.91
N LEU A 125 4.22 -3.55 -4.39
CA LEU A 125 3.59 -2.29 -4.79
C LEU A 125 3.96 -1.25 -3.73
N MET A 126 4.88 -0.35 -4.09
CA MET A 126 5.46 0.63 -3.18
C MET A 126 4.93 2.03 -3.50
N GLU A 127 4.59 2.79 -2.48
CA GLU A 127 4.22 4.18 -2.66
C GLU A 127 5.37 5.02 -3.21
N SER A 128 5.05 5.88 -4.16
CA SER A 128 5.91 6.93 -4.70
C SER A 128 4.99 8.10 -5.02
N ASN A 129 4.48 8.75 -3.95
CA ASN A 129 3.33 9.64 -4.06
C ASN A 129 3.66 10.95 -4.75
N HIS A 130 4.69 11.65 -4.30
CA HIS A 130 4.99 12.99 -4.76
C HIS A 130 6.51 13.23 -4.90
N ASP A 131 6.84 14.12 -5.81
CA ASP A 131 8.13 14.82 -5.82
C ASP A 131 8.04 16.00 -4.84
N VAL A 132 9.01 16.10 -3.94
CA VAL A 132 8.99 17.09 -2.85
C VAL A 132 8.99 18.52 -3.38
N GLU A 133 9.77 18.82 -4.43
CA GLU A 133 9.89 20.17 -4.99
C GLU A 133 8.63 20.54 -5.79
N ILE A 134 8.09 19.61 -6.58
CA ILE A 134 6.83 19.83 -7.28
C ILE A 134 5.70 20.10 -6.28
N LEU A 135 5.61 19.32 -5.20
CA LEU A 135 4.61 19.53 -4.15
C LEU A 135 4.78 20.91 -3.49
N ARG A 136 6.01 21.28 -3.13
CA ARG A 136 6.30 22.57 -2.48
C ARG A 136 5.92 23.75 -3.36
N MET A 137 6.23 23.71 -4.66
CA MET A 137 5.95 24.75 -5.63
C MET A 137 4.51 24.71 -6.18
N GLY A 138 3.80 23.58 -6.06
CA GLY A 138 2.48 23.34 -6.60
C GLY A 138 1.37 24.18 -5.94
N ASN A 139 0.16 24.06 -6.48
CA ASN A 139 -0.99 24.91 -6.11
C ASN A 139 -1.73 24.46 -4.83
N TYR A 140 -1.34 23.38 -4.19
CA TYR A 140 -2.03 22.91 -2.99
C TYR A 140 -1.90 23.93 -1.84
N PRO A 141 -2.97 24.11 -1.02
CA PRO A 141 -2.91 24.92 0.19
C PRO A 141 -1.81 24.40 1.13
N TRP A 142 -1.14 25.33 1.83
CA TRP A 142 -0.02 24.97 2.71
C TRP A 142 -0.36 23.90 3.75
N ARG A 143 -1.55 23.94 4.36
CA ARG A 143 -2.01 22.90 5.30
C ARG A 143 -2.04 21.51 4.65
N LEU A 144 -2.46 21.40 3.38
CA LEU A 144 -2.47 20.13 2.67
C LEU A 144 -1.06 19.64 2.36
N LYS A 145 -0.16 20.55 1.96
CA LYS A 145 1.26 20.20 1.76
C LYS A 145 1.90 19.68 3.05
N GLN A 146 1.67 20.36 4.18
CA GLN A 146 2.17 19.92 5.48
C GLN A 146 1.64 18.53 5.86
N ARG A 147 0.36 18.26 5.62
CA ARG A 147 -0.25 16.95 5.86
C ARG A 147 0.42 15.86 5.01
N ILE A 148 0.59 16.11 3.71
CA ILE A 148 1.22 15.16 2.77
C ILE A 148 2.68 14.87 3.18
N LEU A 149 3.43 15.87 3.60
CA LEU A 149 4.85 15.78 4.01
C LEU A 149 5.04 15.26 5.44
N SER A 150 3.97 15.00 6.19
CA SER A 150 4.08 14.52 7.57
C SER A 150 4.28 13.01 7.65
N ASP A 151 4.70 12.52 8.83
CA ASP A 151 4.82 11.08 9.11
C ASP A 151 3.50 10.30 8.96
N HIS A 152 2.36 11.00 8.93
CA HIS A 152 1.02 10.46 8.69
C HIS A 152 0.48 10.78 7.29
N GLY A 153 1.32 11.32 6.42
CA GLY A 153 0.97 11.65 5.04
C GLY A 153 1.30 10.53 4.06
N HIS A 154 2.22 10.83 3.13
CA HIS A 154 2.58 9.92 2.03
C HIS A 154 4.09 9.93 1.80
N LEU A 155 4.65 8.78 1.37
CA LEU A 155 6.05 8.71 0.97
C LEU A 155 6.30 9.54 -0.29
N SER A 156 7.35 10.37 -0.24
CA SER A 156 7.90 11.01 -1.43
C SER A 156 8.54 9.97 -2.37
N ASN A 157 8.97 10.39 -3.55
CA ASN A 157 9.74 9.53 -4.45
C ASN A 157 11.02 9.03 -3.75
N GLU A 158 11.71 9.92 -3.02
CA GLU A 158 12.95 9.63 -2.29
C GLU A 158 12.70 8.68 -1.12
N ASP A 159 11.67 8.93 -0.32
CA ASP A 159 11.34 8.10 0.84
C ASP A 159 10.85 6.70 0.40
N GLY A 160 10.04 6.65 -0.66
CA GLY A 160 9.61 5.39 -1.28
C GLY A 160 10.79 4.58 -1.83
N ALA A 161 11.73 5.22 -2.50
CA ALA A 161 12.94 4.58 -3.01
C ALA A 161 13.86 4.11 -1.87
N SER A 162 14.08 4.94 -0.85
CA SER A 162 14.86 4.58 0.35
C SER A 162 14.25 3.40 1.09
N THR A 163 12.91 3.41 1.25
CA THR A 163 12.18 2.30 1.86
C THR A 163 12.34 1.02 1.04
N ALA A 164 12.13 1.09 -0.28
CA ALA A 164 12.28 -0.07 -1.16
C ALA A 164 13.68 -0.69 -1.03
N ILE A 165 14.74 0.13 -1.08
CA ILE A 165 16.12 -0.31 -0.93
C ILE A 165 16.36 -1.00 0.42
N SER A 166 15.75 -0.51 1.49
CA SER A 166 15.92 -1.06 2.83
C SER A 166 15.25 -2.44 3.04
N VAL A 167 14.29 -2.81 2.17
CA VAL A 167 13.50 -4.04 2.32
C VAL A 167 13.72 -5.07 1.21
N ILE A 168 14.33 -4.68 0.08
CA ILE A 168 14.64 -5.62 -0.99
C ILE A 168 15.72 -6.61 -0.55
N GLY A 169 15.63 -7.83 -1.03
CA GLY A 169 16.59 -8.88 -0.77
C GLY A 169 16.80 -9.79 -1.98
N LYS A 170 17.45 -10.93 -1.76
CA LYS A 170 17.79 -11.88 -2.84
C LYS A 170 16.57 -12.47 -3.57
N GLN A 171 15.40 -12.51 -2.91
CA GLN A 171 14.17 -13.03 -3.51
C GLN A 171 13.44 -11.96 -4.33
N THR A 172 13.71 -10.69 -4.11
CA THR A 172 12.98 -9.59 -4.75
C THR A 172 13.25 -9.54 -6.26
N LYS A 173 12.17 -9.60 -7.03
CA LYS A 173 12.20 -9.61 -8.50
C LYS A 173 11.55 -8.39 -9.10
N LYS A 174 10.60 -7.76 -8.40
CA LYS A 174 9.79 -6.69 -8.97
C LYS A 174 9.37 -5.66 -7.93
N ILE A 175 9.53 -4.39 -8.29
CA ILE A 175 8.96 -3.25 -7.58
C ILE A 175 8.06 -2.51 -8.55
N LEU A 176 6.81 -2.33 -8.16
CA LEU A 176 5.83 -1.51 -8.85
C LEU A 176 5.69 -0.23 -8.04
N LEU A 177 5.86 0.92 -8.69
CA LEU A 177 5.61 2.21 -8.06
C LEU A 177 4.14 2.58 -8.25
N GLY A 178 3.46 2.83 -7.14
CA GLY A 178 2.03 3.12 -7.12
C GLY A 178 1.67 4.32 -6.27
N HIS A 179 0.38 4.58 -6.15
CA HIS A 179 -0.22 5.66 -5.36
C HIS A 179 0.38 7.04 -5.66
N ARG A 180 0.62 7.31 -6.94
CA ARG A 180 1.27 8.52 -7.42
C ARG A 180 0.27 9.67 -7.56
N SER A 181 0.59 10.83 -6.98
CA SER A 181 -0.15 12.06 -7.18
C SER A 181 -0.20 12.46 -8.67
N GLN A 182 -1.36 12.81 -9.16
CA GLN A 182 -1.53 13.30 -10.53
C GLN A 182 -1.02 14.72 -10.71
N GLU A 183 -1.01 15.53 -9.65
CA GLU A 183 -0.64 16.95 -9.70
C GLU A 183 0.80 17.18 -9.22
N ASN A 184 1.30 16.37 -8.29
CA ASN A 184 2.56 16.64 -7.62
C ASN A 184 3.64 15.59 -7.93
N ASN A 185 3.49 14.83 -9.03
CA ASN A 185 4.47 13.84 -9.45
C ASN A 185 4.42 13.58 -10.96
N LEU A 186 5.55 13.12 -11.50
CA LEU A 186 5.65 12.61 -12.85
C LEU A 186 6.11 11.14 -12.80
N LYS A 187 5.58 10.30 -13.69
CA LYS A 187 5.96 8.89 -13.77
C LYS A 187 7.46 8.72 -13.97
N GLU A 188 8.03 9.55 -14.82
CA GLU A 188 9.46 9.54 -15.17
C GLU A 188 10.33 9.88 -13.96
N LEU A 189 9.93 10.87 -13.14
CA LEU A 189 10.66 11.24 -11.92
C LEU A 189 10.64 10.11 -10.90
N ALA A 190 9.47 9.53 -10.63
CA ALA A 190 9.33 8.40 -9.71
C ALA A 190 10.25 7.23 -10.14
N HIS A 191 10.24 6.87 -11.42
CA HIS A 191 11.10 5.81 -11.96
C HIS A 191 12.59 6.16 -11.89
N MET A 192 12.95 7.40 -12.21
CA MET A 192 14.33 7.85 -12.19
C MET A 192 14.90 7.84 -10.76
N THR A 193 14.14 8.35 -9.78
CA THR A 193 14.54 8.34 -8.36
C THR A 193 14.78 6.91 -7.87
N MET A 194 13.87 5.98 -8.17
CA MET A 194 14.03 4.58 -7.83
C MET A 194 15.27 3.95 -8.48
N ALA A 195 15.47 4.19 -9.78
CA ALA A 195 16.59 3.62 -10.53
C ALA A 195 17.96 4.14 -10.02
N VAL A 196 18.07 5.44 -9.74
CA VAL A 196 19.29 6.06 -9.19
C VAL A 196 19.58 5.46 -7.81
N SER A 197 18.60 5.40 -6.93
CA SER A 197 18.77 4.85 -5.59
C SER A 197 19.19 3.37 -5.63
N TYR A 198 18.59 2.56 -6.50
CA TYR A 198 18.96 1.16 -6.68
C TYR A 198 20.38 0.99 -7.23
N THR A 199 20.80 1.85 -8.15
CA THR A 199 22.15 1.82 -8.73
C THR A 199 23.20 2.15 -7.67
N HIS A 200 22.94 3.12 -6.79
CA HIS A 200 23.83 3.45 -5.68
C HIS A 200 24.00 2.29 -4.71
N LEU A 201 22.91 1.57 -4.36
CA LEU A 201 23.00 0.37 -3.52
C LEU A 201 23.93 -0.67 -4.13
N ARG A 202 23.73 -1.01 -5.40
CA ARG A 202 24.55 -2.00 -6.13
C ARG A 202 26.04 -1.59 -6.20
N ALA A 203 26.31 -0.31 -6.38
CA ALA A 203 27.70 0.20 -6.41
C ALA A 203 28.39 0.07 -5.04
N HIS A 204 27.65 0.13 -3.94
CA HIS A 204 28.20 -0.09 -2.61
C HIS A 204 28.41 -1.58 -2.30
N GLU A 205 27.49 -2.48 -2.69
CA GLU A 205 27.65 -3.93 -2.54
C GLU A 205 28.89 -4.45 -3.27
N THR A 206 29.10 -4.05 -4.53
CA THR A 206 30.27 -4.47 -5.32
C THR A 206 31.60 -3.94 -4.78
N ARG A 207 31.62 -2.86 -3.99
CA ARG A 207 32.84 -2.39 -3.30
C ARG A 207 33.14 -3.19 -2.04
N HIS A 208 32.16 -3.75 -1.35
CA HIS A 208 32.36 -4.60 -0.19
C HIS A 208 32.81 -6.03 -0.54
N ASP A 209 32.44 -6.53 -1.73
CA ASP A 209 32.85 -7.84 -2.22
C ASP A 209 34.28 -7.88 -2.79
N LEU A 210 34.99 -6.74 -2.81
CA LEU A 210 36.33 -6.58 -3.35
C LEU A 210 37.41 -6.29 -2.28
N VAL A 211 37.10 -6.48 -0.99
CA VAL A 211 38.08 -6.32 0.13
C VAL A 211 38.32 -7.64 0.84
#